data_8af503793743de82346c379ca745e00f
#
_entry.id   8af503793743de82346c379ca745e00f
#
_cell.length_a   1.000
_cell.length_b   1.000
_cell.length_c   1.000
_cell.angle_alpha   90.00
_cell.angle_beta   90.00
_cell.angle_gamma   90.00
#
_symmetry.space_group_name_H-M   'P 1'
#
loop_
_entity.id
_entity.type
_entity.pdbx_description
1 polymer ?
#
loop_
_entity_poly.entity_id
_entity_poly.type
_entity_poly.pdbx_seq_one_letter_code
_entity_poly.pdbx_strand_id
1 'polypeptide(L)'
;MVLAAFHPFSFVAILRLLLFSFFAAEGPGLVWAYRISTCTLNSEICGKGFAMSRVLSGKFVQRDQQPWMVFLAMNFTTVVTYCSAVLLTEVHLLTAASCLYRNGTYPVWTKAYYMSTERLKGDFLYVDQVRLHTDYNATNHRNNIALLTVQRPVVFSRYTKPICIPTNPMNLTDMRITVSGWGRLGDEVPTQGTPNVTTTGKAEPEQTSLYRGTLRGLDGDDCFHRFKNYGYDDLIMFCAVRDLNALCEGDAASPAMATGSDGLTYLLGLASYGFSCGSSDVPSVFLRIEAFVPWIYHKLNRFTEYTEIPTP
;
A
#
# COMPACT_ATOMS: atom_id res chain seq x y z
N MET A 1 17.12 -10.43 -73.88
CA MET A 1 17.82 -9.42 -73.07
C MET A 1 16.77 -8.70 -72.25
N VAL A 2 16.40 -9.25 -71.11
CA VAL A 2 15.52 -8.61 -70.14
C VAL A 2 16.12 -8.89 -68.75
N LEU A 3 16.59 -7.87 -68.08
CA LEU A 3 17.09 -7.91 -66.70
C LEU A 3 15.91 -7.94 -65.75
N ALA A 4 15.86 -8.94 -64.90
CA ALA A 4 14.96 -9.01 -63.76
C ALA A 4 15.70 -8.47 -62.50
N ALA A 5 15.10 -7.46 -61.89
CA ALA A 5 15.57 -6.87 -60.66
C ALA A 5 15.19 -7.74 -59.44
N PHE A 6 16.16 -8.13 -58.64
CA PHE A 6 15.99 -8.77 -57.35
C PHE A 6 15.78 -7.70 -56.24
N HIS A 7 14.67 -7.77 -55.55
CA HIS A 7 14.48 -7.06 -54.29
C HIS A 7 15.02 -7.91 -53.12
N PRO A 8 15.73 -7.31 -52.14
CA PRO A 8 16.18 -8.04 -50.98
C PRO A 8 15.03 -8.14 -49.93
N PHE A 9 14.57 -9.34 -49.72
CA PHE A 9 13.70 -9.65 -48.59
C PHE A 9 14.50 -9.65 -47.27
N SER A 10 13.91 -8.96 -46.31
CA SER A 10 14.41 -8.68 -44.96
C SER A 10 14.67 -9.96 -44.15
N PHE A 11 15.93 -10.18 -43.76
CA PHE A 11 16.44 -11.32 -42.97
C PHE A 11 16.19 -11.22 -41.46
N VAL A 12 15.15 -10.51 -41.00
CA VAL A 12 14.92 -10.26 -39.55
C VAL A 12 13.78 -11.13 -38.94
N ALA A 13 13.05 -11.90 -39.75
CA ALA A 13 11.88 -12.63 -39.27
C ALA A 13 12.10 -14.11 -38.90
N ILE A 14 13.29 -14.71 -39.06
CA ILE A 14 13.51 -16.17 -38.91
C ILE A 14 14.34 -16.55 -37.67
N LEU A 15 14.81 -15.59 -36.87
CA LEU A 15 15.66 -15.91 -35.70
C LEU A 15 14.90 -16.00 -34.37
N ARG A 16 13.58 -16.10 -34.39
CA ARG A 16 12.75 -16.26 -33.14
C ARG A 16 12.09 -17.63 -32.95
N LEU A 17 12.37 -18.62 -33.79
CA LEU A 17 11.69 -19.93 -33.76
C LEU A 17 12.58 -21.17 -33.55
N LEU A 18 13.86 -21.02 -33.21
CA LEU A 18 14.78 -22.17 -33.07
C LEU A 18 15.53 -22.26 -31.72
N LEU A 19 14.94 -21.79 -30.62
CA LEU A 19 15.49 -22.05 -29.28
C LEU A 19 14.49 -22.80 -28.37
N PHE A 20 13.67 -23.67 -28.92
CA PHE A 20 12.84 -24.60 -28.16
C PHE A 20 13.10 -26.05 -28.60
N SER A 21 14.28 -26.56 -28.34
CA SER A 21 14.51 -28.00 -28.21
C SER A 21 15.93 -28.26 -27.73
N PHE A 22 16.04 -29.09 -26.75
CA PHE A 22 17.16 -29.64 -26.02
C PHE A 22 17.38 -29.02 -24.63
N PHE A 23 16.67 -29.66 -23.69
CA PHE A 23 17.27 -30.19 -22.48
C PHE A 23 16.23 -31.08 -21.80
N ALA A 24 16.16 -32.35 -22.23
CA ALA A 24 15.69 -33.42 -21.40
C ALA A 24 16.96 -34.14 -20.90
N ALA A 25 17.30 -33.95 -19.65
CA ALA A 25 18.22 -34.80 -18.91
C ALA A 25 17.83 -34.81 -17.43
N GLU A 26 17.69 -35.98 -16.95
CA GLU A 26 17.17 -36.46 -15.68
C GLU A 26 17.92 -35.93 -14.47
N GLY A 27 17.16 -35.53 -13.42
CA GLY A 27 17.65 -35.31 -12.05
C GLY A 27 16.52 -34.70 -11.21
N PRO A 28 16.27 -35.14 -9.96
CA PRO A 28 15.21 -34.60 -9.12
C PRO A 28 15.64 -33.29 -8.48
N GLY A 29 15.59 -32.24 -9.27
CA GLY A 29 15.71 -30.87 -8.84
C GLY A 29 14.53 -30.09 -9.41
N LEU A 30 13.57 -29.74 -8.58
CA LEU A 30 12.49 -28.81 -8.92
C LEU A 30 13.15 -27.45 -9.22
N VAL A 31 13.52 -27.23 -10.48
CA VAL A 31 13.86 -25.91 -10.98
C VAL A 31 12.53 -25.14 -11.06
N TRP A 32 12.27 -24.32 -10.07
CA TRP A 32 11.24 -23.31 -10.14
C TRP A 32 11.67 -22.28 -11.20
N ALA A 33 11.24 -22.50 -12.44
CA ALA A 33 11.34 -21.47 -13.47
C ALA A 33 10.45 -20.30 -13.03
N TYR A 34 11.06 -19.30 -12.39
CA TYR A 34 10.41 -18.03 -12.15
C TYR A 34 10.11 -17.43 -13.53
N ARG A 35 8.86 -17.52 -13.93
CA ARG A 35 8.35 -16.71 -15.01
C ARG A 35 8.51 -15.27 -14.54
N ILE A 36 9.43 -14.52 -15.18
CA ILE A 36 9.56 -13.08 -14.99
C ILE A 36 8.24 -12.49 -15.50
N SER A 37 7.25 -12.41 -14.62
CA SER A 37 6.06 -11.64 -14.86
C SER A 37 6.53 -10.19 -14.82
N THR A 38 6.38 -9.47 -15.91
CA THR A 38 6.54 -8.01 -15.91
C THR A 38 5.57 -7.49 -14.87
N CYS A 39 6.07 -7.03 -13.72
CA CYS A 39 5.25 -6.49 -12.64
C CYS A 39 4.53 -5.25 -13.16
N THR A 40 3.33 -5.43 -13.68
CA THR A 40 2.56 -4.37 -14.31
C THR A 40 1.74 -3.65 -13.24
N LEU A 41 2.07 -2.38 -13.02
CA LEU A 41 1.26 -1.49 -12.23
C LEU A 41 -0.08 -1.26 -12.94
N ASN A 42 -1.17 -1.12 -12.19
CA ASN A 42 -2.52 -0.97 -12.74
C ASN A 42 -2.92 -2.12 -13.68
N SER A 43 -2.67 -3.36 -13.25
CA SER A 43 -3.16 -4.53 -13.97
C SER A 43 -4.69 -4.48 -14.16
N GLU A 44 -5.22 -5.20 -15.13
CA GLU A 44 -6.66 -5.20 -15.47
C GLU A 44 -7.60 -5.55 -14.30
N ILE A 45 -7.08 -6.14 -13.23
CA ILE A 45 -7.84 -6.53 -12.03
C ILE A 45 -7.68 -5.54 -10.88
N CYS A 46 -6.85 -4.49 -11.02
CA CYS A 46 -6.62 -3.54 -9.94
C CYS A 46 -7.92 -2.81 -9.55
N GLY A 47 -8.03 -2.43 -8.29
CA GLY A 47 -9.13 -1.63 -7.76
C GLY A 47 -10.50 -2.31 -7.80
N LYS A 48 -10.59 -3.56 -8.25
CA LYS A 48 -11.84 -4.32 -8.34
C LYS A 48 -12.17 -5.00 -7.01
N GLY A 49 -12.72 -4.22 -6.07
CA GLY A 49 -13.39 -4.75 -4.89
C GLY A 49 -14.84 -5.14 -5.20
N PHE A 50 -15.46 -5.92 -4.33
CA PHE A 50 -16.91 -6.15 -4.44
C PHE A 50 -17.66 -4.87 -4.07
N ALA A 51 -18.63 -4.49 -4.90
CA ALA A 51 -19.45 -3.32 -4.68
C ALA A 51 -20.10 -3.39 -3.29
N MET A 52 -19.97 -2.30 -2.55
CA MET A 52 -20.58 -2.18 -1.24
C MET A 52 -22.08 -2.07 -1.42
N SER A 53 -22.85 -3.08 -0.98
CA SER A 53 -24.25 -2.85 -0.65
C SER A 53 -24.28 -1.68 0.34
N ARG A 54 -25.20 -0.74 0.15
CA ARG A 54 -25.38 0.42 1.05
C ARG A 54 -25.69 -0.06 2.47
N VAL A 55 -24.67 -0.36 3.24
CA VAL A 55 -24.81 -0.59 4.67
C VAL A 55 -24.69 0.76 5.35
N LEU A 56 -25.82 1.30 5.77
CA LEU A 56 -26.00 2.62 6.35
C LEU A 56 -25.21 2.90 7.64
N SER A 57 -24.45 1.95 8.16
CA SER A 57 -23.62 2.11 9.37
C SER A 57 -22.48 1.09 9.47
N GLY A 58 -22.05 0.50 8.36
CA GLY A 58 -21.04 -0.55 8.36
C GLY A 58 -19.63 -0.01 8.56
N LYS A 59 -19.15 -0.07 9.77
CA LYS A 59 -17.76 0.21 10.13
C LYS A 59 -16.82 -0.92 9.66
N PHE A 60 -17.30 -2.15 9.58
CA PHE A 60 -16.53 -3.34 9.22
C PHE A 60 -16.39 -3.50 7.70
N VAL A 61 -15.19 -3.89 7.26
CA VAL A 61 -14.89 -4.25 5.87
C VAL A 61 -15.02 -5.75 5.70
N GLN A 62 -15.76 -6.19 4.68
CA GLN A 62 -15.79 -7.60 4.29
C GLN A 62 -14.54 -7.95 3.48
N ARG A 63 -14.16 -9.23 3.55
CA ARG A 63 -12.90 -9.75 3.00
C ARG A 63 -12.67 -9.48 1.51
N ASP A 64 -13.73 -9.38 0.70
CA ASP A 64 -13.68 -9.15 -0.75
C ASP A 64 -13.95 -7.70 -1.16
N GLN A 65 -14.26 -6.81 -0.21
CA GLN A 65 -14.52 -5.40 -0.49
C GLN A 65 -13.24 -4.61 -0.72
N GLN A 66 -12.16 -4.96 -0.02
CA GLN A 66 -10.86 -4.31 -0.12
C GLN A 66 -9.73 -5.37 -0.18
N PRO A 67 -9.67 -6.14 -1.26
CA PRO A 67 -8.76 -7.29 -1.38
C PRO A 67 -7.28 -6.91 -1.52
N TRP A 68 -6.96 -5.63 -1.53
CA TRP A 68 -5.61 -5.07 -1.54
C TRP A 68 -5.05 -4.78 -0.15
N MET A 69 -5.87 -4.88 0.91
CA MET A 69 -5.41 -4.56 2.26
C MET A 69 -4.46 -5.62 2.79
N VAL A 70 -3.36 -5.15 3.36
CA VAL A 70 -2.31 -5.98 3.97
C VAL A 70 -2.00 -5.44 5.36
N PHE A 71 -1.98 -6.34 6.35
CA PHE A 71 -1.57 -6.03 7.70
C PHE A 71 -0.09 -6.37 7.88
N LEU A 72 0.72 -5.42 8.30
CA LEU A 72 2.15 -5.61 8.55
C LEU A 72 2.43 -5.80 10.04
N ALA A 73 3.23 -6.81 10.36
CA ALA A 73 3.85 -6.98 11.68
C ALA A 73 5.36 -6.90 11.52
N MET A 74 5.99 -5.98 12.24
CA MET A 74 7.41 -5.67 12.16
C MET A 74 8.08 -5.86 13.53
N ASN A 75 9.14 -6.66 13.59
CA ASN A 75 9.92 -6.89 14.82
C ASN A 75 11.18 -6.03 14.83
N PHE A 76 11.26 -5.09 15.76
CA PHE A 76 12.42 -4.23 16.02
C PHE A 76 13.27 -4.72 17.19
N THR A 77 13.44 -6.03 17.35
CA THR A 77 14.21 -6.68 18.43
C THR A 77 13.52 -6.59 19.80
N THR A 78 13.18 -5.38 20.25
CA THR A 78 12.58 -5.13 21.57
C THR A 78 11.06 -4.99 21.54
N VAL A 79 10.50 -4.71 20.37
CA VAL A 79 9.06 -4.43 20.20
C VAL A 79 8.57 -4.92 18.84
N VAL A 80 7.39 -5.49 18.81
CA VAL A 80 6.65 -5.74 17.57
C VAL A 80 5.70 -4.57 17.34
N THR A 81 5.78 -3.98 16.15
CA THR A 81 4.90 -2.88 15.74
C THR A 81 4.06 -3.28 14.54
N TYR A 82 3.00 -2.54 14.31
CA TYR A 82 2.01 -2.84 13.29
C TYR A 82 1.76 -1.63 12.41
N CYS A 83 1.50 -1.89 11.13
CA CYS A 83 1.10 -0.87 10.15
C CYS A 83 0.16 -1.49 9.11
N SER A 84 -0.45 -0.64 8.32
CA SER A 84 -1.14 -1.02 7.10
C SER A 84 -0.19 -1.00 5.89
N ALA A 85 -0.52 -1.79 4.88
CA ALA A 85 0.05 -1.70 3.54
C ALA A 85 -1.01 -2.03 2.49
N VAL A 86 -0.71 -1.75 1.25
CA VAL A 86 -1.55 -2.14 0.10
C VAL A 86 -0.76 -2.94 -0.91
N LEU A 87 -1.44 -3.89 -1.55
CA LEU A 87 -0.88 -4.71 -2.62
C LEU A 87 -0.90 -3.93 -3.93
N LEU A 88 0.26 -3.82 -4.59
CA LEU A 88 0.41 -3.16 -5.90
C LEU A 88 0.56 -4.13 -7.06
N THR A 89 1.31 -5.20 -6.85
CA THR A 89 1.55 -6.28 -7.82
C THR A 89 1.61 -7.61 -7.05
N GLU A 90 1.85 -8.71 -7.72
CA GLU A 90 1.98 -10.03 -7.08
C GLU A 90 3.07 -10.08 -6.00
N VAL A 91 4.09 -9.23 -6.10
CA VAL A 91 5.25 -9.26 -5.18
C VAL A 91 5.52 -7.94 -4.47
N HIS A 92 4.79 -6.86 -4.81
CA HIS A 92 5.07 -5.53 -4.27
C HIS A 92 3.93 -5.01 -3.40
N LEU A 93 4.33 -4.49 -2.24
CA LEU A 93 3.44 -3.78 -1.31
C LEU A 93 3.92 -2.35 -1.13
N LEU A 94 2.99 -1.43 -0.90
CA LEU A 94 3.27 -0.03 -0.58
C LEU A 94 2.84 0.28 0.84
N THR A 95 3.70 0.98 1.58
CA THR A 95 3.45 1.40 2.96
C THR A 95 4.19 2.70 3.28
N ALA A 96 4.07 3.21 4.50
CA ALA A 96 4.85 4.36 4.96
C ALA A 96 6.27 3.96 5.38
N ALA A 97 7.26 4.81 5.09
CA ALA A 97 8.65 4.58 5.50
C ALA A 97 8.81 4.56 7.02
N SER A 98 8.01 5.36 7.75
CA SER A 98 7.98 5.40 9.22
C SER A 98 7.61 4.06 9.88
N CYS A 99 6.95 3.17 9.14
CA CYS A 99 6.67 1.82 9.61
C CYS A 99 7.92 0.93 9.68
N LEU A 100 8.89 1.19 8.81
CA LEU A 100 10.04 0.32 8.57
C LEU A 100 11.37 0.91 9.01
N TYR A 101 11.36 2.17 9.46
CA TYR A 101 12.56 2.85 9.94
C TYR A 101 12.24 3.65 11.19
N ARG A 102 12.82 3.24 12.32
CA ARG A 102 12.62 3.87 13.63
C ARG A 102 13.96 4.06 14.33
N ASN A 103 14.26 5.27 14.77
CA ASN A 103 15.47 5.58 15.53
C ASN A 103 16.76 5.02 14.90
N GLY A 104 16.91 5.11 13.59
CA GLY A 104 18.10 4.61 12.89
C GLY A 104 18.10 3.10 12.60
N THR A 105 17.03 2.37 12.94
CA THR A 105 17.00 0.91 12.81
C THR A 105 15.87 0.41 11.90
N TYR A 106 16.12 -0.73 11.25
CA TYR A 106 15.15 -1.50 10.47
C TYR A 106 14.63 -2.68 11.28
N PRO A 107 13.44 -3.22 10.97
CA PRO A 107 12.96 -4.42 11.63
C PRO A 107 13.83 -5.63 11.26
N VAL A 108 14.01 -6.53 12.22
CA VAL A 108 14.72 -7.82 12.03
C VAL A 108 13.95 -8.73 11.07
N TRP A 109 12.63 -8.67 11.15
CA TRP A 109 11.73 -9.31 10.19
C TRP A 109 10.44 -8.50 10.04
N THR A 110 9.85 -8.62 8.86
CA THR A 110 8.51 -8.08 8.55
C THR A 110 7.65 -9.18 7.95
N LYS A 111 6.46 -9.38 8.53
CA LYS A 111 5.42 -10.27 8.00
C LYS A 111 4.28 -9.46 7.42
N ALA A 112 3.87 -9.81 6.23
CA ALA A 112 2.74 -9.22 5.51
C ALA A 112 1.58 -10.23 5.51
N TYR A 113 0.52 -9.95 6.28
CA TYR A 113 -0.69 -10.77 6.35
C TYR A 113 -1.72 -10.25 5.36
N TYR A 114 -2.30 -11.15 4.57
CA TYR A 114 -3.26 -10.83 3.52
C TYR A 114 -4.40 -11.87 3.51
N MET A 115 -5.41 -11.66 2.67
CA MET A 115 -6.62 -12.50 2.60
C MET A 115 -7.45 -12.54 3.89
N SER A 116 -7.28 -11.60 4.80
CA SER A 116 -8.05 -11.52 6.04
C SER A 116 -8.37 -10.07 6.39
N THR A 117 -9.50 -9.86 7.02
CA THR A 117 -9.85 -8.58 7.65
C THR A 117 -9.49 -8.53 9.13
N GLU A 118 -9.01 -9.64 9.69
CA GLU A 118 -8.56 -9.70 11.07
C GLU A 118 -7.03 -9.64 11.15
N ARG A 119 -6.51 -8.92 12.16
CA ARG A 119 -5.07 -8.82 12.46
C ARG A 119 -4.46 -10.20 12.65
N LEU A 120 -3.25 -10.41 12.13
CA LEU A 120 -2.45 -11.62 12.30
C LEU A 120 -3.18 -12.90 11.84
N LYS A 121 -4.22 -12.76 11.03
CA LYS A 121 -4.98 -13.86 10.43
C LYS A 121 -4.83 -13.87 8.90
N GLY A 122 -5.27 -14.97 8.29
CA GLY A 122 -5.10 -15.21 6.86
C GLY A 122 -3.72 -15.79 6.55
N ASP A 123 -3.33 -15.71 5.27
CA ASP A 123 -2.00 -16.11 4.83
C ASP A 123 -0.99 -14.99 5.10
N PHE A 124 0.28 -15.34 5.23
CA PHE A 124 1.34 -14.36 5.35
C PHE A 124 2.58 -14.70 4.52
N LEU A 125 3.32 -13.66 4.19
CA LEU A 125 4.63 -13.74 3.55
C LEU A 125 5.64 -12.92 4.35
N TYR A 126 6.90 -13.34 4.33
CA TYR A 126 7.98 -12.48 4.78
C TYR A 126 8.30 -11.46 3.70
N VAL A 127 8.64 -10.26 4.14
CA VAL A 127 9.22 -9.23 3.29
C VAL A 127 10.70 -9.56 3.09
N ASP A 128 11.12 -9.62 1.83
CA ASP A 128 12.49 -9.89 1.41
C ASP A 128 13.31 -8.61 1.26
N GLN A 129 12.70 -7.57 0.66
CA GLN A 129 13.36 -6.30 0.44
C GLN A 129 12.50 -5.13 0.90
N VAL A 130 13.17 -4.16 1.51
CA VAL A 130 12.60 -2.87 1.94
C VAL A 130 13.30 -1.76 1.17
N ARG A 131 12.54 -0.92 0.47
CA ARG A 131 13.05 0.25 -0.24
C ARG A 131 12.33 1.50 0.23
N LEU A 132 12.99 2.27 1.07
CA LEU A 132 12.52 3.59 1.47
C LEU A 132 12.76 4.60 0.34
N HIS A 133 12.00 5.66 0.33
CA HIS A 133 12.35 6.82 -0.49
C HIS A 133 13.69 7.39 -0.02
N THR A 134 14.59 7.72 -0.96
CA THR A 134 15.93 8.19 -0.62
C THR A 134 15.93 9.46 0.22
N ASP A 135 14.95 10.32 -0.02
CA ASP A 135 14.79 11.60 0.65
C ASP A 135 13.77 11.54 1.81
N TYR A 136 13.50 10.33 2.32
CA TYR A 136 12.65 10.19 3.50
C TYR A 136 13.28 10.89 4.70
N ASN A 137 12.52 11.78 5.32
CA ASN A 137 12.93 12.50 6.51
C ASN A 137 12.04 12.11 7.70
N ALA A 138 12.62 11.42 8.68
CA ALA A 138 11.90 10.93 9.85
C ALA A 138 11.45 12.03 10.81
N THR A 139 12.05 13.23 10.74
CA THR A 139 11.72 14.35 11.64
C THR A 139 10.44 15.07 11.21
N ASN A 140 10.24 15.25 9.92
CA ASN A 140 9.12 16.00 9.36
C ASN A 140 8.21 15.18 8.44
N HIS A 141 8.43 13.86 8.39
CA HIS A 141 7.68 12.90 7.60
C HIS A 141 7.58 13.19 6.09
N ARG A 142 8.47 14.02 5.54
CA ARG A 142 8.54 14.23 4.09
C ARG A 142 8.98 12.93 3.41
N ASN A 143 8.40 12.64 2.24
CA ASN A 143 8.67 11.44 1.46
C ASN A 143 8.47 10.13 2.25
N ASN A 144 7.46 10.10 3.11
CA ASN A 144 7.16 8.97 4.02
C ASN A 144 6.58 7.76 3.28
N ILE A 145 7.30 7.22 2.30
CA ILE A 145 6.87 6.11 1.46
C ILE A 145 7.93 5.02 1.37
N ALA A 146 7.48 3.77 1.35
CA ALA A 146 8.32 2.59 1.20
C ALA A 146 7.66 1.55 0.28
N LEU A 147 8.46 0.95 -0.60
CA LEU A 147 8.10 -0.21 -1.40
C LEU A 147 8.71 -1.46 -0.78
N LEU A 148 7.88 -2.47 -0.57
CA LEU A 148 8.29 -3.77 -0.05
C LEU A 148 8.20 -4.81 -1.16
N THR A 149 9.14 -5.77 -1.15
CA THR A 149 9.05 -6.98 -1.97
C THR A 149 8.88 -8.18 -1.07
N VAL A 150 7.92 -9.04 -1.35
CA VAL A 150 7.68 -10.28 -0.62
C VAL A 150 8.45 -11.45 -1.24
N GLN A 151 8.78 -12.46 -0.44
CA GLN A 151 9.63 -13.59 -0.82
C GLN A 151 9.08 -14.43 -2.00
N ARG A 152 7.78 -14.46 -2.19
CA ARG A 152 7.11 -15.21 -3.26
C ARG A 152 5.87 -14.47 -3.74
N PRO A 153 5.46 -14.68 -5.00
CA PRO A 153 4.27 -14.04 -5.54
C PRO A 153 2.99 -14.43 -4.80
N VAL A 154 2.13 -13.45 -4.60
CA VAL A 154 0.75 -13.63 -4.14
C VAL A 154 -0.09 -14.11 -5.31
N VAL A 155 -0.92 -15.13 -5.10
CA VAL A 155 -1.88 -15.58 -6.12
C VAL A 155 -3.13 -14.71 -6.04
N PHE A 156 -3.43 -13.99 -7.12
CA PHE A 156 -4.63 -13.16 -7.17
C PHE A 156 -5.91 -14.01 -7.16
N SER A 157 -6.88 -13.53 -6.41
CA SER A 157 -8.18 -14.19 -6.21
C SER A 157 -9.25 -13.12 -5.95
N ARG A 158 -10.50 -13.54 -5.63
CA ARG A 158 -11.53 -12.60 -5.18
C ARG A 158 -11.15 -11.87 -3.89
N TYR A 159 -10.26 -12.45 -3.07
CA TYR A 159 -9.83 -11.93 -1.76
C TYR A 159 -8.43 -11.31 -1.78
N THR A 160 -7.78 -11.27 -2.95
CA THR A 160 -6.42 -10.77 -3.11
C THR A 160 -6.27 -10.17 -4.49
N LYS A 161 -6.27 -8.85 -4.57
CA LYS A 161 -6.12 -8.07 -5.79
C LYS A 161 -5.32 -6.81 -5.52
N PRO A 162 -4.60 -6.27 -6.50
CA PRO A 162 -3.91 -5.00 -6.33
C PRO A 162 -4.89 -3.82 -6.30
N ILE A 163 -4.49 -2.73 -5.65
CA ILE A 163 -5.16 -1.44 -5.78
C ILE A 163 -4.65 -0.71 -7.02
N CYS A 164 -5.48 0.13 -7.65
CA CYS A 164 -5.03 0.99 -8.72
C CYS A 164 -4.31 2.23 -8.16
N ILE A 165 -3.35 2.76 -8.92
CA ILE A 165 -2.66 4.02 -8.64
C ILE A 165 -3.12 5.08 -9.65
N PRO A 166 -3.45 6.31 -9.23
CA PRO A 166 -3.80 7.37 -10.14
C PRO A 166 -2.60 7.75 -11.03
N THR A 167 -2.83 7.84 -12.33
CA THR A 167 -1.80 8.23 -13.31
C THR A 167 -1.86 9.71 -13.67
N ASN A 168 -2.95 10.38 -13.28
CA ASN A 168 -3.17 11.81 -13.51
C ASN A 168 -3.43 12.50 -12.17
N PRO A 169 -3.04 13.78 -12.05
CA PRO A 169 -3.35 14.58 -10.87
C PRO A 169 -4.86 14.63 -10.58
N MET A 170 -5.23 14.49 -9.32
CA MET A 170 -6.60 14.53 -8.85
C MET A 170 -6.81 15.71 -7.91
N ASN A 171 -7.88 16.48 -8.14
CA ASN A 171 -8.32 17.46 -7.14
C ASN A 171 -9.00 16.71 -5.98
N LEU A 172 -8.40 16.81 -4.81
CA LEU A 172 -8.89 16.14 -3.60
C LEU A 172 -9.73 17.06 -2.71
N THR A 173 -9.83 18.37 -3.01
CA THR A 173 -10.64 19.35 -2.27
C THR A 173 -12.11 18.92 -2.32
N ASP A 174 -12.73 18.86 -1.16
CA ASP A 174 -14.12 18.40 -0.94
C ASP A 174 -14.42 16.96 -1.40
N MET A 175 -13.39 16.24 -1.87
CA MET A 175 -13.55 14.85 -2.27
C MET A 175 -13.87 13.97 -1.06
N ARG A 176 -14.81 13.05 -1.24
CA ARG A 176 -15.09 12.00 -0.27
C ARG A 176 -14.06 10.90 -0.37
N ILE A 177 -13.28 10.72 0.70
CA ILE A 177 -12.14 9.80 0.77
C ILE A 177 -12.46 8.69 1.77
N THR A 178 -12.29 7.44 1.35
CA THR A 178 -12.40 6.27 2.24
C THR A 178 -11.01 5.96 2.80
N VAL A 179 -10.90 5.82 4.11
CA VAL A 179 -9.69 5.35 4.78
C VAL A 179 -10.00 4.05 5.50
N SER A 180 -9.09 3.09 5.44
CA SER A 180 -9.27 1.78 6.07
C SER A 180 -8.03 1.35 6.83
N GLY A 181 -8.23 0.74 7.99
CA GLY A 181 -7.14 0.29 8.85
C GLY A 181 -7.60 -0.54 10.03
N TRP A 182 -6.65 -0.91 10.87
CA TRP A 182 -6.86 -1.73 12.06
C TRP A 182 -6.60 -0.95 13.37
N GLY A 183 -6.52 0.37 13.30
CA GLY A 183 -6.33 1.24 14.45
C GLY A 183 -7.56 1.32 15.36
N ARG A 184 -7.45 2.07 16.43
CA ARG A 184 -8.57 2.28 17.36
C ARG A 184 -9.67 3.12 16.72
N LEU A 185 -10.92 2.85 17.08
CA LEU A 185 -12.05 3.74 16.76
C LEU A 185 -12.10 4.86 17.77
N GLY A 186 -12.12 6.11 17.32
CA GLY A 186 -12.02 7.28 18.17
C GLY A 186 -13.34 7.75 18.77
N ASP A 187 -14.05 6.93 19.52
CA ASP A 187 -15.25 7.37 20.27
C ASP A 187 -15.04 7.47 21.79
N GLU A 188 -13.86 7.07 22.30
CA GLU A 188 -13.57 7.17 23.72
C GLU A 188 -12.24 7.87 23.98
N VAL A 189 -12.30 9.20 24.06
CA VAL A 189 -11.25 9.98 24.73
C VAL A 189 -11.40 9.67 26.22
N PRO A 190 -10.35 9.21 26.93
CA PRO A 190 -10.33 9.32 28.38
C PRO A 190 -10.45 10.80 28.70
N THR A 191 -11.60 11.26 29.19
CA THR A 191 -11.76 12.60 29.72
C THR A 191 -10.77 12.77 30.89
N GLN A 192 -9.65 13.44 30.63
CA GLN A 192 -8.80 13.93 31.68
C GLN A 192 -9.64 14.91 32.52
N GLY A 193 -10.02 14.52 33.71
CA GLY A 193 -10.59 15.45 34.64
C GLY A 193 -11.70 14.98 35.58
N THR A 194 -12.07 13.72 35.64
CA THR A 194 -12.91 13.22 36.73
C THR A 194 -12.10 12.35 37.69
N PRO A 195 -11.76 12.84 38.90
CA PRO A 195 -11.18 12.00 39.93
C PRO A 195 -12.36 11.18 40.51
N ASN A 196 -12.51 9.93 40.18
CA ASN A 196 -13.32 8.86 40.72
C ASN A 196 -14.08 8.08 39.62
N VAL A 197 -13.37 7.57 38.63
CA VAL A 197 -13.84 6.37 37.92
C VAL A 197 -13.00 5.22 38.44
N THR A 198 -13.62 4.38 39.23
CA THR A 198 -13.11 3.07 39.61
C THR A 198 -12.82 2.31 38.32
N THR A 199 -11.57 2.27 37.94
CA THR A 199 -11.06 1.46 36.82
C THR A 199 -11.29 -0.01 37.18
N THR A 200 -12.45 -0.54 36.83
CA THR A 200 -12.53 -1.97 36.58
C THR A 200 -11.67 -2.22 35.34
N GLY A 201 -10.48 -2.77 35.58
CA GLY A 201 -9.46 -3.00 34.57
C GLY A 201 -9.84 -4.07 33.57
N LYS A 202 -10.86 -3.80 32.77
CA LYS A 202 -11.10 -4.46 31.49
C LYS A 202 -10.44 -3.57 30.44
N ALA A 203 -9.24 -3.96 30.01
CA ALA A 203 -8.71 -3.50 28.74
C ALA A 203 -9.82 -3.73 27.70
N GLU A 204 -10.26 -2.65 27.04
CA GLU A 204 -11.14 -2.75 25.88
C GLU A 204 -10.54 -3.78 24.93
N PRO A 205 -11.32 -4.68 24.32
CA PRO A 205 -10.80 -5.69 23.42
C PRO A 205 -10.11 -4.96 22.27
N GLU A 206 -8.81 -5.23 22.14
CA GLU A 206 -7.99 -4.66 21.08
C GLU A 206 -8.68 -4.90 19.73
N GLN A 207 -8.88 -3.80 18.96
CA GLN A 207 -9.54 -3.84 17.66
C GLN A 207 -8.84 -4.83 16.74
N THR A 208 -9.46 -5.97 16.46
CA THR A 208 -8.85 -7.02 15.62
C THR A 208 -9.26 -6.94 14.15
N SER A 209 -10.43 -6.39 13.86
CA SER A 209 -11.02 -6.37 12.52
C SER A 209 -10.71 -5.10 11.76
N LEU A 210 -10.65 -5.20 10.42
CA LEU A 210 -10.47 -4.07 9.51
C LEU A 210 -11.73 -3.19 9.50
N TYR A 211 -11.53 -1.90 9.71
CA TYR A 211 -12.56 -0.87 9.64
C TYR A 211 -12.31 0.10 8.51
N ARG A 212 -13.35 0.82 8.15
CA ARG A 212 -13.27 1.96 7.23
C ARG A 212 -13.96 3.17 7.83
N GLY A 213 -13.42 4.34 7.52
CA GLY A 213 -14.00 5.64 7.79
C GLY A 213 -14.10 6.46 6.52
N THR A 214 -14.85 7.55 6.58
CA THR A 214 -14.94 8.54 5.51
C THR A 214 -14.40 9.86 5.98
N LEU A 215 -13.55 10.45 5.15
CA LEU A 215 -12.98 11.77 5.33
C LEU A 215 -13.41 12.65 4.15
N ARG A 216 -13.27 13.95 4.32
CA ARG A 216 -13.42 14.97 3.28
C ARG A 216 -12.08 15.67 3.09
N GLY A 217 -11.57 15.68 1.87
CA GLY A 217 -10.34 16.40 1.52
C GLY A 217 -10.48 17.90 1.78
N LEU A 218 -9.44 18.49 2.33
CA LEU A 218 -9.37 19.93 2.53
C LEU A 218 -8.61 20.59 1.39
N ASP A 219 -8.81 21.89 1.27
CA ASP A 219 -8.02 22.74 0.40
C ASP A 219 -6.55 22.77 0.82
N GLY A 220 -5.64 22.91 -0.16
CA GLY A 220 -4.19 22.89 0.10
C GLY A 220 -3.73 24.05 0.99
N ASP A 221 -4.31 25.23 0.83
CA ASP A 221 -4.00 26.40 1.64
C ASP A 221 -4.40 26.19 3.10
N ASP A 222 -5.58 25.61 3.36
CA ASP A 222 -6.05 25.26 4.70
C ASP A 222 -5.10 24.25 5.37
N CYS A 223 -4.68 23.22 4.62
CA CYS A 223 -3.71 22.24 5.08
C CYS A 223 -2.36 22.89 5.39
N PHE A 224 -1.85 23.72 4.49
CA PHE A 224 -0.57 24.41 4.66
C PHE A 224 -0.59 25.31 5.89
N HIS A 225 -1.61 26.13 6.09
CA HIS A 225 -1.71 27.01 7.26
C HIS A 225 -1.66 26.24 8.58
N ARG A 226 -2.25 25.05 8.64
CA ARG A 226 -2.29 24.21 9.84
C ARG A 226 -0.98 23.47 10.09
N PHE A 227 -0.30 23.00 9.03
CA PHE A 227 0.80 22.03 9.14
C PHE A 227 2.17 22.52 8.64
N LYS A 228 2.32 23.78 8.20
CA LYS A 228 3.59 24.32 7.70
C LYS A 228 4.78 24.16 8.67
N ASN A 229 4.52 24.25 9.97
CA ASN A 229 5.55 24.08 11.00
C ASN A 229 5.91 22.60 11.26
N TYR A 230 5.16 21.66 10.67
CA TYR A 230 5.36 20.22 10.79
C TYR A 230 5.91 19.59 9.50
N GLY A 231 6.41 20.42 8.58
CA GLY A 231 7.00 19.95 7.32
C GLY A 231 6.01 19.60 6.21
N TYR A 232 4.77 20.09 6.32
CA TYR A 232 3.76 19.92 5.26
C TYR A 232 4.23 20.55 3.95
N ASP A 233 3.99 19.81 2.85
CA ASP A 233 4.30 20.21 1.49
C ASP A 233 3.16 19.76 0.58
N ASP A 234 2.42 20.70 0.03
CA ASP A 234 1.23 20.46 -0.78
C ASP A 234 1.52 19.69 -2.08
N LEU A 235 2.76 19.74 -2.57
CA LEU A 235 3.17 18.97 -3.74
C LEU A 235 3.19 17.46 -3.50
N ILE A 236 3.49 17.05 -2.27
CA ILE A 236 3.68 15.63 -1.91
C ILE A 236 2.75 15.13 -0.81
N MET A 237 1.90 16.02 -0.26
CA MET A 237 0.96 15.72 0.81
C MET A 237 -0.41 16.31 0.52
N PHE A 238 -1.41 15.82 1.21
CA PHE A 238 -2.72 16.44 1.34
C PHE A 238 -3.26 16.17 2.74
N CYS A 239 -4.25 16.94 3.17
CA CYS A 239 -4.93 16.66 4.41
C CYS A 239 -6.43 16.47 4.20
N ALA A 240 -7.04 15.72 5.10
CA ALA A 240 -8.46 15.47 5.10
C ALA A 240 -9.02 15.48 6.52
N VAL A 241 -10.23 15.99 6.64
CA VAL A 241 -10.95 16.11 7.90
C VAL A 241 -12.02 15.04 8.00
N ARG A 242 -12.37 14.72 9.21
CA ARG A 242 -13.40 13.75 9.56
C ARG A 242 -14.79 14.20 9.06
N ASP A 243 -15.51 13.32 8.39
CA ASP A 243 -16.92 13.57 8.06
C ASP A 243 -17.85 13.00 9.17
N LEU A 244 -17.58 11.85 9.69
CA LEU A 244 -18.20 11.18 10.87
C LEU A 244 -17.49 9.83 11.07
N ASN A 245 -17.03 9.49 12.28
CA ASN A 245 -16.39 8.21 12.60
C ASN A 245 -15.07 7.94 11.85
N ALA A 246 -14.02 8.67 12.11
CA ALA A 246 -12.71 8.45 11.52
C ALA A 246 -11.83 7.50 12.34
N LEU A 247 -10.84 6.96 11.66
CA LEU A 247 -9.76 6.13 12.20
C LEU A 247 -8.84 6.94 13.14
N CYS A 248 -8.10 6.24 13.95
CA CYS A 248 -7.40 6.80 15.07
C CYS A 248 -5.97 6.26 15.17
N GLU A 249 -5.32 6.47 16.30
CA GLU A 249 -3.98 5.99 16.60
C GLU A 249 -3.83 4.48 16.31
N GLY A 250 -2.74 4.10 15.61
CA GLY A 250 -2.51 2.73 15.14
C GLY A 250 -2.81 2.51 13.66
N ASP A 251 -3.27 3.54 12.95
CA ASP A 251 -3.57 3.50 11.50
C ASP A 251 -2.41 4.02 10.63
N ALA A 252 -1.16 3.94 11.10
CA ALA A 252 -0.01 4.33 10.30
C ALA A 252 0.00 3.58 8.96
N ALA A 253 0.22 4.33 7.87
CA ALA A 253 0.16 3.87 6.49
C ALA A 253 -1.23 3.38 6.02
N SER A 254 -2.31 3.67 6.75
CA SER A 254 -3.67 3.39 6.27
C SER A 254 -3.92 4.06 4.93
N PRO A 255 -4.43 3.32 3.92
CA PRO A 255 -4.68 3.89 2.61
C PRO A 255 -5.89 4.82 2.61
N ALA A 256 -5.70 5.99 2.02
CA ALA A 256 -6.76 6.90 1.60
C ALA A 256 -7.14 6.56 0.15
N MET A 257 -8.41 6.28 -0.11
CA MET A 257 -8.89 5.70 -1.35
C MET A 257 -10.15 6.39 -1.84
N ALA A 258 -10.33 6.41 -3.16
CA ALA A 258 -11.63 6.76 -3.77
C ALA A 258 -11.95 5.84 -4.94
N THR A 259 -13.24 5.66 -5.21
CA THR A 259 -13.71 4.94 -6.39
C THR A 259 -13.97 5.94 -7.51
N GLY A 260 -13.33 5.73 -8.65
CA GLY A 260 -13.49 6.53 -9.85
C GLY A 260 -14.83 6.28 -10.57
N SER A 261 -15.11 7.08 -11.59
CA SER A 261 -16.29 6.92 -12.46
C SER A 261 -16.28 5.61 -13.26
N ASP A 262 -15.11 5.00 -13.43
CA ASP A 262 -14.91 3.69 -14.03
C ASP A 262 -15.21 2.51 -13.09
N GLY A 263 -15.58 2.81 -11.83
CA GLY A 263 -15.86 1.83 -10.79
C GLY A 263 -14.62 1.19 -10.15
N LEU A 264 -13.41 1.62 -10.51
CA LEU A 264 -12.16 1.14 -9.91
C LEU A 264 -11.81 1.97 -8.67
N THR A 265 -11.18 1.32 -7.70
CA THR A 265 -10.69 2.00 -6.50
C THR A 265 -9.22 2.37 -6.65
N TYR A 266 -8.92 3.63 -6.42
CA TYR A 266 -7.59 4.22 -6.52
C TYR A 266 -7.02 4.55 -5.16
N LEU A 267 -5.72 4.31 -4.98
CA LEU A 267 -4.95 4.74 -3.83
C LEU A 267 -4.57 6.22 -4.00
N LEU A 268 -5.18 7.09 -3.22
CA LEU A 268 -4.90 8.53 -3.24
C LEU A 268 -3.73 8.89 -2.33
N GLY A 269 -3.65 8.24 -1.19
CA GLY A 269 -2.63 8.54 -0.19
C GLY A 269 -2.39 7.43 0.82
N LEU A 270 -1.32 7.62 1.61
CA LEU A 270 -0.99 6.82 2.78
C LEU A 270 -0.96 7.72 4.01
N ALA A 271 -1.57 7.29 5.07
CA ALA A 271 -1.61 7.99 6.36
C ALA A 271 -0.20 8.23 6.89
N SER A 272 0.15 9.50 7.20
CA SER A 272 1.49 9.90 7.60
C SER A 272 1.54 10.43 9.04
N TYR A 273 0.79 11.50 9.36
CA TYR A 273 0.72 12.09 10.70
C TYR A 273 -0.56 12.90 10.90
N GLY A 274 -0.75 13.48 12.11
CA GLY A 274 -1.91 14.33 12.41
C GLY A 274 -3.15 13.57 12.88
N PHE A 275 -3.01 12.29 13.22
CA PHE A 275 -4.15 11.49 13.69
C PHE A 275 -4.46 11.84 15.14
N SER A 276 -5.52 12.62 15.36
CA SER A 276 -6.06 12.90 16.69
C SER A 276 -7.34 12.11 16.90
N CYS A 277 -7.29 11.17 17.86
CA CYS A 277 -8.45 10.44 18.28
C CYS A 277 -9.44 11.39 19.00
N GLY A 278 -10.70 11.36 18.60
CA GLY A 278 -11.75 12.09 19.32
C GLY A 278 -11.91 13.58 18.98
N SER A 279 -11.08 14.16 18.10
CA SER A 279 -11.28 15.53 17.65
C SER A 279 -11.70 15.57 16.18
N SER A 280 -12.90 16.07 15.92
CA SER A 280 -13.41 16.26 14.54
C SER A 280 -12.66 17.36 13.78
N ASP A 281 -11.95 18.24 14.49
CA ASP A 281 -11.41 19.49 13.96
C ASP A 281 -9.93 19.42 13.56
N VAL A 282 -9.24 18.31 13.91
CA VAL A 282 -7.85 18.10 13.56
C VAL A 282 -7.76 17.25 12.30
N PRO A 283 -7.34 17.81 11.16
CA PRO A 283 -7.17 17.02 9.95
C PRO A 283 -6.05 16.00 10.08
N SER A 284 -6.18 14.90 9.36
CA SER A 284 -5.10 13.92 9.16
C SER A 284 -4.34 14.25 7.89
N VAL A 285 -3.00 14.08 7.92
CA VAL A 285 -2.11 14.31 6.79
C VAL A 285 -1.74 12.99 6.14
N PHE A 286 -1.87 12.97 4.83
CA PHE A 286 -1.58 11.83 3.97
C PHE A 286 -0.47 12.20 2.98
N LEU A 287 0.37 11.23 2.66
CA LEU A 287 1.24 11.31 1.51
C LEU A 287 0.40 11.24 0.24
N ARG A 288 0.67 12.09 -0.77
CA ARG A 288 -0.04 12.15 -2.06
C ARG A 288 0.58 11.17 -3.04
N ILE A 289 -0.06 10.03 -3.31
CA ILE A 289 0.53 8.93 -4.10
C ILE A 289 0.88 9.36 -5.52
N GLU A 290 0.07 10.19 -6.17
CA GLU A 290 0.34 10.64 -7.54
C GLU A 290 1.71 11.31 -7.71
N ALA A 291 2.19 12.01 -6.67
CA ALA A 291 3.51 12.64 -6.66
C ALA A 291 4.66 11.62 -6.67
N PHE A 292 4.41 10.39 -6.23
CA PHE A 292 5.40 9.33 -6.13
C PHE A 292 5.31 8.27 -7.24
N VAL A 293 4.40 8.42 -8.18
CA VAL A 293 4.24 7.49 -9.32
C VAL A 293 5.55 7.29 -10.08
N PRO A 294 6.34 8.32 -10.42
CA PRO A 294 7.64 8.13 -11.09
C PRO A 294 8.62 7.31 -10.24
N TRP A 295 8.67 7.55 -8.92
CA TRP A 295 9.51 6.80 -8.00
C TRP A 295 9.06 5.33 -7.90
N ILE A 296 7.76 5.07 -7.81
CA ILE A 296 7.20 3.72 -7.76
C ILE A 296 7.59 2.96 -9.03
N TYR A 297 7.34 3.52 -10.22
CA TYR A 297 7.71 2.90 -11.50
C TYR A 297 9.22 2.59 -11.59
N HIS A 298 10.05 3.55 -11.18
CA HIS A 298 11.50 3.36 -11.19
C HIS A 298 11.93 2.21 -10.27
N LYS A 299 11.29 2.07 -9.09
CA LYS A 299 11.63 1.00 -8.15
C LYS A 299 11.11 -0.36 -8.60
N LEU A 300 9.97 -0.44 -9.28
CA LEU A 300 9.44 -1.67 -9.84
C LEU A 300 10.31 -2.21 -10.97
N ASN A 301 10.82 -1.35 -11.86
CA ASN A 301 11.57 -1.76 -13.02
C ASN A 301 13.02 -2.23 -12.73
N ARG A 302 13.55 -1.93 -11.56
CA ARG A 302 14.90 -2.40 -11.15
C ARG A 302 14.97 -3.90 -10.83
N PHE A 303 13.88 -4.63 -10.84
CA PHE A 303 13.87 -6.10 -10.64
C PHE A 303 14.28 -6.90 -11.88
N THR A 304 14.43 -6.27 -13.05
CA THR A 304 14.88 -6.94 -14.26
C THR A 304 16.41 -7.14 -14.31
N GLU A 305 17.17 -6.60 -13.34
CA GLU A 305 18.66 -6.65 -13.36
C GLU A 305 19.30 -7.67 -12.42
N TYR A 306 18.50 -8.47 -11.67
CA TYR A 306 19.06 -9.54 -10.84
C TYR A 306 18.85 -10.92 -11.51
N THR A 307 19.55 -11.13 -12.62
CA THR A 307 19.88 -12.47 -13.10
C THR A 307 21.40 -12.52 -13.20
N GLU A 308 21.97 -13.22 -12.25
CA GLU A 308 23.15 -14.08 -12.34
C GLU A 308 23.74 -14.22 -10.95
N ILE A 309 23.25 -15.21 -10.22
CA ILE A 309 24.04 -15.82 -9.14
C ILE A 309 24.89 -16.88 -9.86
N PRO A 310 26.21 -16.74 -9.92
CA PRO A 310 27.06 -17.84 -10.39
C PRO A 310 26.89 -18.98 -9.38
N THR A 311 26.40 -20.12 -9.84
CA THR A 311 26.49 -21.36 -9.09
C THR A 311 27.97 -21.73 -8.92
N PRO A 312 28.39 -22.20 -7.72
CA PRO A 312 29.75 -22.63 -7.47
C PRO A 312 30.15 -23.85 -8.29
#